data_7f368575e715a1a067b0a5bc3f1aa7e2
#
_entry.id   7f368575e715a1a067b0a5bc3f1aa7e2
#
_cell.length_a   1.000
_cell.length_b   1.000
_cell.length_c   1.000
_cell.angle_alpha   90.00
_cell.angle_beta   90.00
_cell.angle_gamma   90.00
#
_symmetry.space_group_name_H-M   'P 1'
#
loop_
_entity.id
_entity.type
_entity.pdbx_description
1 polymer ?
#
loop_
_entity_poly.entity_id
_entity_poly.type
_entity_poly.pdbx_seq_one_letter_code
_entity_poly.pdbx_strand_id
1 'polypeptide(L)'
;MIKLGGNIEITEGLDVERTVTLDLNGYTLNCSSTYEDLVLVRSSGSLTIRDSGTGGKIDGQNKNCGFNVKGGTLTLESGSIVNCKTDGDGGAVDVSNTGVTETPVKYGKFIMNGGAIMDCTADDDAGAVDIGSGCTFIMNGGTIGNCRADDDGGAVFIKQRGYFELNGGVIQNCSAGNNGGAVNIYG
;
A
#
# COMPACT_ATOMS: atom_id res chain seq x y z
N MET A 1 -17.28 11.06 -2.26
CA MET A 1 -17.24 9.59 -2.35
C MET A 1 -17.41 9.18 -3.80
N ILE A 2 -16.56 8.31 -4.29
CA ILE A 2 -16.65 7.68 -5.62
C ILE A 2 -17.05 6.23 -5.36
N LYS A 3 -18.07 5.74 -6.04
CA LYS A 3 -18.55 4.36 -5.90
C LYS A 3 -18.51 3.69 -7.28
N LEU A 4 -17.88 2.53 -7.37
CA LEU A 4 -17.80 1.80 -8.63
C LEU A 4 -19.17 1.24 -9.03
N GLY A 5 -19.48 1.32 -10.32
CA GLY A 5 -20.67 0.74 -10.94
C GLY A 5 -20.36 -0.45 -11.85
N GLY A 6 -19.10 -0.85 -11.94
CA GLY A 6 -18.56 -1.95 -12.75
C GLY A 6 -17.07 -2.06 -12.58
N ASN A 7 -16.47 -3.09 -13.16
CA ASN A 7 -15.02 -3.21 -13.21
C ASN A 7 -14.42 -2.08 -14.05
N ILE A 8 -13.30 -1.54 -13.58
CA ILE A 8 -12.60 -0.44 -14.24
C ILE A 8 -11.15 -0.86 -14.47
N GLU A 9 -10.60 -0.44 -15.59
CA GLU A 9 -9.20 -0.56 -15.90
C GLU A 9 -8.54 0.81 -15.87
N ILE A 10 -7.47 0.96 -15.07
CA ILE A 10 -6.68 2.17 -14.97
C ILE A 10 -5.44 2.02 -15.82
N THR A 11 -5.29 2.92 -16.78
CA THR A 11 -4.17 2.97 -17.74
C THR A 11 -3.15 4.05 -17.42
N GLU A 12 -3.49 4.97 -16.51
CA GLU A 12 -2.65 6.11 -16.10
C GLU A 12 -2.67 6.23 -14.58
N GLY A 13 -1.59 6.73 -13.99
CA GLY A 13 -1.51 6.99 -12.55
C GLY A 13 -2.54 8.00 -12.06
N LEU A 14 -3.01 7.83 -10.85
CA LEU A 14 -3.99 8.71 -10.20
C LEU A 14 -3.33 9.53 -9.10
N ASP A 15 -3.46 10.85 -9.17
CA ASP A 15 -3.02 11.77 -8.12
C ASP A 15 -4.18 12.10 -7.17
N VAL A 16 -3.98 11.87 -5.88
CA VAL A 16 -4.93 12.21 -4.82
C VAL A 16 -4.39 13.39 -4.02
N GLU A 17 -4.94 14.57 -4.26
CA GLU A 17 -4.55 15.84 -3.62
C GLU A 17 -5.60 16.39 -2.65
N ARG A 18 -6.68 15.65 -2.44
CA ARG A 18 -7.80 16.03 -1.54
C ARG A 18 -8.36 14.78 -0.86
N THR A 19 -9.30 14.96 0.05
CA THR A 19 -9.98 13.84 0.69
C THR A 19 -10.92 13.13 -0.27
N VAL A 20 -10.67 11.85 -0.53
CA VAL A 20 -11.46 10.98 -1.40
C VAL A 20 -11.79 9.68 -0.69
N THR A 21 -13.01 9.21 -0.81
CA THR A 21 -13.40 7.84 -0.47
C THR A 21 -13.72 7.10 -1.76
N LEU A 22 -13.04 5.99 -2.00
CA LEU A 22 -13.29 5.04 -3.09
C LEU A 22 -14.03 3.83 -2.52
N ASP A 23 -15.23 3.58 -3.02
CA ASP A 23 -16.04 2.41 -2.67
C ASP A 23 -16.00 1.42 -3.85
N LEU A 24 -15.35 0.29 -3.64
CA LEU A 24 -15.21 -0.75 -4.66
C LEU A 24 -16.54 -1.41 -5.01
N ASN A 25 -17.49 -1.46 -4.07
CA ASN A 25 -18.85 -1.97 -4.29
C ASN A 25 -18.89 -3.36 -4.95
N GLY A 26 -17.96 -4.24 -4.58
CA GLY A 26 -17.84 -5.60 -5.12
C GLY A 26 -17.14 -5.69 -6.48
N TYR A 27 -16.70 -4.57 -7.05
CA TYR A 27 -16.04 -4.54 -8.36
C TYR A 27 -14.53 -4.50 -8.25
N THR A 28 -13.88 -4.78 -9.37
CA THR A 28 -12.43 -4.76 -9.50
C THR A 28 -11.96 -3.49 -10.19
N LEU A 29 -10.95 -2.88 -9.59
CA LEU A 29 -10.13 -1.85 -10.21
C LEU A 29 -8.84 -2.53 -10.69
N ASN A 30 -8.71 -2.73 -11.99
CA ASN A 30 -7.53 -3.34 -12.58
C ASN A 30 -6.48 -2.29 -12.91
N CYS A 31 -5.22 -2.61 -12.67
CA CYS A 31 -4.09 -1.84 -13.16
C CYS A 31 -3.60 -2.40 -14.49
N SER A 32 -3.67 -1.61 -15.54
CA SER A 32 -3.04 -1.93 -16.83
C SER A 32 -1.89 -0.99 -17.16
N SER A 33 -1.59 -0.06 -16.28
CA SER A 33 -0.47 0.88 -16.40
C SER A 33 0.88 0.19 -16.24
N THR A 34 1.90 0.75 -16.88
CA THR A 34 3.31 0.43 -16.66
C THR A 34 4.02 1.51 -15.83
N TYR A 35 3.26 2.45 -15.24
CA TYR A 35 3.80 3.48 -14.36
C TYR A 35 4.17 2.88 -13.00
N GLU A 36 5.15 3.49 -12.33
CA GLU A 36 5.67 3.01 -11.03
C GLU A 36 4.63 3.01 -9.91
N ASP A 37 3.68 3.99 -9.93
CA ASP A 37 2.63 4.10 -8.93
C ASP A 37 1.25 4.11 -9.60
N LEU A 38 0.33 3.24 -9.18
CA LEU A 38 -1.08 3.34 -9.59
C LEU A 38 -1.73 4.57 -8.99
N VAL A 39 -1.48 4.81 -7.70
CA VAL A 39 -2.06 5.92 -6.95
C VAL A 39 -0.99 6.63 -6.13
N LEU A 40 -0.80 7.90 -6.40
CA LEU A 40 0.03 8.80 -5.60
C LEU A 40 -0.86 9.62 -4.65
N VAL A 41 -0.74 9.37 -3.34
CA VAL A 41 -1.44 10.15 -2.32
C VAL A 41 -0.51 11.25 -1.81
N ARG A 42 -0.72 12.47 -2.31
CA ARG A 42 0.13 13.63 -1.98
C ARG A 42 -0.13 14.16 -0.57
N SER A 43 0.72 15.04 -0.12
CA SER A 43 0.73 15.60 1.26
C SER A 43 -0.59 16.26 1.70
N SER A 44 -1.38 16.78 0.76
CA SER A 44 -2.74 17.32 1.01
C SER A 44 -3.85 16.27 0.84
N GLY A 45 -3.50 15.09 0.33
CA GLY A 45 -4.43 14.02 -0.03
C GLY A 45 -4.74 13.09 1.14
N SER A 46 -5.97 12.60 1.14
CA SER A 46 -6.40 11.50 1.99
C SER A 46 -7.30 10.56 1.18
N LEU A 47 -6.87 9.32 1.00
CA LEU A 47 -7.64 8.30 0.30
C LEU A 47 -8.13 7.25 1.27
N THR A 48 -9.44 7.03 1.30
CA THR A 48 -10.05 5.90 1.99
C THR A 48 -10.56 4.90 0.97
N ILE A 49 -10.12 3.65 1.07
CA ILE A 49 -10.60 2.53 0.26
C ILE A 49 -11.53 1.69 1.11
N ARG A 50 -12.71 1.39 0.59
CA ARG A 50 -13.66 0.49 1.21
C ARG A 50 -14.38 -0.35 0.14
N ASP A 51 -15.00 -1.43 0.58
CA ASP A 51 -15.88 -2.26 -0.25
C ASP A 51 -17.23 -2.40 0.45
N SER A 52 -18.27 -1.74 -0.08
CA SER A 52 -19.65 -1.89 0.41
C SER A 52 -20.36 -3.09 -0.22
N GLY A 53 -19.72 -3.73 -1.20
CA GLY A 53 -20.17 -4.97 -1.82
C GLY A 53 -19.49 -6.19 -1.20
N THR A 54 -19.21 -7.17 -2.05
CA THR A 54 -18.49 -8.37 -1.66
C THR A 54 -17.45 -8.71 -2.72
N GLY A 55 -16.19 -8.87 -2.28
CA GLY A 55 -15.09 -9.26 -3.15
C GLY A 55 -14.50 -8.13 -3.99
N GLY A 56 -14.78 -6.88 -3.63
CA GLY A 56 -14.17 -5.71 -4.26
C GLY A 56 -12.67 -5.70 -4.06
N LYS A 57 -11.92 -5.44 -5.14
CA LYS A 57 -10.46 -5.46 -5.08
C LYS A 57 -9.81 -4.44 -6.02
N ILE A 58 -8.58 -4.09 -5.67
CA ILE A 58 -7.64 -3.43 -6.55
C ILE A 58 -6.62 -4.49 -6.96
N ASP A 59 -6.53 -4.78 -8.24
CA ASP A 59 -5.71 -5.86 -8.78
C ASP A 59 -4.57 -5.30 -9.63
N GLY A 60 -3.36 -5.46 -9.14
CA GLY A 60 -2.14 -5.00 -9.81
C GLY A 60 -1.76 -5.83 -11.04
N GLN A 61 -2.37 -7.00 -11.24
CA GLN A 61 -2.10 -7.89 -12.39
C GLN A 61 -0.62 -8.25 -12.56
N ASN A 62 0.13 -8.32 -11.46
CA ASN A 62 1.58 -8.53 -11.42
C ASN A 62 2.37 -7.49 -12.24
N LYS A 63 1.85 -6.28 -12.30
CA LYS A 63 2.52 -5.13 -12.90
C LYS A 63 3.01 -4.19 -11.82
N ASN A 64 3.89 -3.28 -12.22
CA ASN A 64 4.36 -2.19 -11.37
C ASN A 64 3.19 -1.25 -11.04
N CYS A 65 2.52 -1.50 -9.94
CA CYS A 65 1.20 -0.98 -9.65
C CYS A 65 0.93 -0.97 -8.15
N GLY A 66 1.49 -0.03 -7.46
CA GLY A 66 1.30 0.15 -6.02
C GLY A 66 0.71 1.51 -5.66
N PHE A 67 0.64 1.75 -4.37
CA PHE A 67 0.28 3.03 -3.79
C PHE A 67 1.53 3.72 -3.24
N ASN A 68 1.80 4.95 -3.67
CA ASN A 68 2.78 5.80 -3.03
C ASN A 68 2.07 6.83 -2.14
N VAL A 69 2.27 6.73 -0.84
CA VAL A 69 1.65 7.64 0.15
C VAL A 69 2.68 8.70 0.52
N LYS A 70 2.84 9.68 -0.37
CA LYS A 70 3.88 10.72 -0.27
C LYS A 70 3.44 11.90 0.58
N GLY A 71 3.59 11.76 1.89
CA GLY A 71 3.21 12.78 2.87
C GLY A 71 1.71 12.89 3.13
N GLY A 72 0.88 12.11 2.43
CA GLY A 72 -0.58 12.05 2.58
C GLY A 72 -1.03 10.94 3.53
N THR A 73 -2.30 10.58 3.44
CA THR A 73 -2.88 9.48 4.25
C THR A 73 -3.65 8.51 3.35
N LEU A 74 -3.32 7.22 3.45
CA LEU A 74 -4.10 6.11 2.90
C LEU A 74 -4.79 5.38 4.03
N THR A 75 -6.06 5.04 3.86
CA THR A 75 -6.81 4.17 4.78
C THR A 75 -7.46 3.03 4.01
N LEU A 76 -7.21 1.80 4.42
CA LEU A 76 -7.89 0.60 3.94
C LEU A 76 -8.88 0.13 5.00
N GLU A 77 -10.18 0.34 4.74
CA GLU A 77 -11.26 -0.09 5.64
C GLU A 77 -11.73 -1.52 5.33
N SER A 78 -11.86 -1.83 4.04
CA SER A 78 -12.29 -3.15 3.55
C SER A 78 -11.98 -3.29 2.06
N GLY A 79 -12.20 -4.48 1.50
CA GLY A 79 -11.76 -4.85 0.15
C GLY A 79 -10.33 -5.37 0.17
N SER A 80 -9.73 -5.54 -0.99
CA SER A 80 -8.37 -6.08 -1.07
C SER A 80 -7.50 -5.36 -2.10
N ILE A 81 -6.21 -5.33 -1.83
CA ILE A 81 -5.14 -4.93 -2.75
C ILE A 81 -4.37 -6.20 -3.06
N VAL A 82 -4.32 -6.59 -4.33
CA VAL A 82 -3.76 -7.89 -4.70
C VAL A 82 -2.88 -7.82 -5.94
N ASN A 83 -1.93 -8.76 -6.03
CA ASN A 83 -1.10 -8.95 -7.22
C ASN A 83 -0.37 -7.65 -7.66
N CYS A 84 0.02 -6.81 -6.73
CA CYS A 84 0.87 -5.67 -7.04
C CYS A 84 2.33 -6.11 -7.09
N LYS A 85 3.08 -5.52 -8.01
CA LYS A 85 4.52 -5.71 -8.10
C LYS A 85 5.20 -4.34 -8.13
N THR A 86 6.43 -4.25 -7.61
CA THR A 86 7.32 -3.10 -7.82
C THR A 86 8.73 -3.59 -8.12
N ASP A 87 9.46 -2.80 -8.91
CA ASP A 87 10.89 -3.01 -9.15
C ASP A 87 11.76 -2.41 -8.01
N GLY A 88 11.13 -1.77 -7.02
CA GLY A 88 11.75 -1.19 -5.83
C GLY A 88 11.10 -1.71 -4.55
N ASP A 89 10.83 -0.80 -3.60
CA ASP A 89 10.29 -1.10 -2.28
C ASP A 89 8.75 -1.03 -2.24
N GLY A 90 8.15 -1.79 -1.32
CA GLY A 90 6.72 -1.68 -1.02
C GLY A 90 5.79 -2.22 -2.10
N GLY A 91 5.79 -3.52 -2.34
CA GLY A 91 5.04 -4.17 -3.42
C GLY A 91 3.58 -3.73 -3.57
N ALA A 92 2.89 -3.41 -2.47
CA ALA A 92 1.54 -2.85 -2.51
C ALA A 92 1.50 -1.37 -2.12
N VAL A 93 2.25 -0.96 -1.09
CA VAL A 93 2.22 0.40 -0.53
C VAL A 93 3.62 0.86 -0.15
N ASP A 94 4.11 1.93 -0.78
CA ASP A 94 5.24 2.72 -0.30
C ASP A 94 4.71 3.90 0.51
N VAL A 95 5.09 3.98 1.79
CA VAL A 95 4.72 5.08 2.67
C VAL A 95 5.91 6.02 2.81
N SER A 96 5.91 7.09 2.03
CA SER A 96 7.06 7.97 1.90
C SER A 96 6.80 9.40 2.42
N ASN A 97 7.87 10.12 2.68
CA ASN A 97 7.81 11.54 3.02
C ASN A 97 8.01 12.42 1.77
N THR A 98 7.70 13.70 1.89
CA THR A 98 7.84 14.64 0.77
C THR A 98 9.30 15.06 0.48
N GLY A 99 10.25 14.57 1.29
CA GLY A 99 11.66 14.96 1.20
C GLY A 99 11.86 16.45 1.45
N VAL A 100 12.95 16.96 0.93
CA VAL A 100 13.31 18.39 1.07
C VAL A 100 12.55 19.31 0.10
N THR A 101 11.70 18.75 -0.75
CA THR A 101 10.91 19.51 -1.73
C THR A 101 9.75 20.28 -1.11
N GLU A 102 9.33 19.90 0.09
CA GLU A 102 8.32 20.62 0.89
C GLU A 102 8.89 21.07 2.24
N THR A 103 8.50 22.26 2.65
CA THR A 103 8.88 22.82 3.96
C THR A 103 7.63 23.33 4.67
N PRO A 104 7.26 22.75 5.82
CA PRO A 104 7.90 21.59 6.50
C PRO A 104 7.68 20.28 5.77
N VAL A 105 8.61 19.35 5.92
CA VAL A 105 8.49 17.97 5.41
C VAL A 105 7.21 17.34 5.95
N LYS A 106 6.46 16.68 5.07
CA LYS A 106 5.27 15.89 5.42
C LYS A 106 5.60 14.41 5.36
N TYR A 107 5.03 13.68 6.30
CA TYR A 107 5.27 12.24 6.46
C TYR A 107 4.03 11.47 6.08
N GLY A 108 4.20 10.45 5.24
CA GLY A 108 3.12 9.58 4.83
C GLY A 108 2.57 8.75 5.98
N LYS A 109 1.28 8.44 5.87
CA LYS A 109 0.59 7.59 6.85
C LYS A 109 -0.29 6.57 6.15
N PHE A 110 -0.12 5.30 6.48
CA PHE A 110 -1.03 4.23 6.10
C PHE A 110 -1.77 3.70 7.32
N ILE A 111 -3.07 3.49 7.20
CA ILE A 111 -3.93 2.89 8.23
C ILE A 111 -4.68 1.73 7.60
N MET A 112 -4.53 0.54 8.16
CA MET A 112 -5.27 -0.65 7.74
C MET A 112 -6.23 -1.06 8.87
N ASN A 113 -7.51 -0.74 8.71
CA ASN A 113 -8.55 -1.09 9.68
C ASN A 113 -9.15 -2.47 9.40
N GLY A 114 -9.05 -2.92 8.16
CA GLY A 114 -9.56 -4.22 7.71
C GLY A 114 -9.12 -4.50 6.27
N GLY A 115 -9.81 -5.42 5.60
CA GLY A 115 -9.48 -5.80 4.24
C GLY A 115 -8.24 -6.71 4.13
N ALA A 116 -7.63 -6.78 2.96
CA ALA A 116 -6.47 -7.63 2.73
C ALA A 116 -5.45 -7.01 1.77
N ILE A 117 -4.17 -7.32 1.98
CA ILE A 117 -3.07 -7.13 1.02
C ILE A 117 -2.50 -8.53 0.75
N MET A 118 -2.59 -8.98 -0.50
CA MET A 118 -2.27 -10.36 -0.82
C MET A 118 -1.48 -10.48 -2.11
N ASP A 119 -0.56 -11.47 -2.14
CA ASP A 119 0.12 -11.87 -3.35
C ASP A 119 0.92 -10.73 -4.02
N CYS A 120 1.48 -9.82 -3.22
CA CYS A 120 2.26 -8.68 -3.68
C CYS A 120 3.76 -8.96 -3.59
N THR A 121 4.54 -8.35 -4.49
CA THR A 121 5.99 -8.59 -4.57
C THR A 121 6.77 -7.29 -4.75
N ALA A 122 7.97 -7.25 -4.17
CA ALA A 122 8.96 -6.21 -4.36
C ALA A 122 10.30 -6.85 -4.82
N ASP A 123 10.96 -6.22 -5.77
CA ASP A 123 12.29 -6.67 -6.22
C ASP A 123 13.41 -6.20 -5.24
N ASP A 124 13.11 -5.22 -4.37
CA ASP A 124 13.96 -4.80 -3.24
C ASP A 124 13.28 -5.16 -1.91
N ASP A 125 12.92 -4.18 -1.06
CA ASP A 125 12.37 -4.38 0.28
C ASP A 125 10.84 -4.32 0.33
N ALA A 126 10.25 -4.96 1.33
CA ALA A 126 8.82 -4.93 1.67
C ALA A 126 7.89 -5.47 0.57
N GLY A 127 7.64 -6.76 0.57
CA GLY A 127 6.68 -7.36 -0.37
C GLY A 127 5.26 -6.77 -0.32
N ALA A 128 4.87 -6.16 0.81
CA ALA A 128 3.58 -5.47 0.93
C ALA A 128 3.73 -3.98 1.26
N VAL A 129 4.36 -3.62 2.38
CA VAL A 129 4.36 -2.23 2.88
C VAL A 129 5.76 -1.78 3.26
N ASP A 130 6.33 -0.83 2.53
CA ASP A 130 7.53 -0.11 2.94
C ASP A 130 7.16 1.11 3.79
N ILE A 131 7.84 1.29 4.92
CA ILE A 131 7.64 2.42 5.81
C ILE A 131 8.89 3.29 5.78
N GLY A 132 8.82 4.35 4.99
CA GLY A 132 9.88 5.33 4.84
C GLY A 132 10.21 6.07 6.12
N SER A 133 11.36 6.75 6.13
CA SER A 133 11.88 7.45 7.31
C SER A 133 10.90 8.48 7.86
N GLY A 134 10.53 8.31 9.12
CA GLY A 134 9.58 9.16 9.85
C GLY A 134 8.11 8.92 9.51
N CYS A 135 7.81 8.01 8.58
CA CYS A 135 6.45 7.66 8.17
C CYS A 135 5.81 6.65 9.13
N THR A 136 4.51 6.44 8.97
CA THR A 136 3.73 5.63 9.92
C THR A 136 2.84 4.63 9.20
N PHE A 137 2.87 3.37 9.65
CA PHE A 137 1.86 2.38 9.34
C PHE A 137 1.17 1.89 10.61
N ILE A 138 -0.16 1.90 10.65
CA ILE A 138 -0.98 1.38 11.74
C ILE A 138 -1.88 0.28 11.20
N MET A 139 -1.71 -0.93 11.70
CA MET A 139 -2.55 -2.07 11.36
C MET A 139 -3.47 -2.40 12.54
N ASN A 140 -4.73 -2.06 12.41
CA ASN A 140 -5.77 -2.33 13.42
C ASN A 140 -6.52 -3.64 13.15
N GLY A 141 -6.44 -4.14 11.93
CA GLY A 141 -7.11 -5.39 11.51
C GLY A 141 -6.77 -5.76 10.07
N GLY A 142 -7.41 -6.79 9.56
CA GLY A 142 -7.20 -7.27 8.20
C GLY A 142 -6.10 -8.33 8.08
N THR A 143 -5.70 -8.62 6.85
CA THR A 143 -4.70 -9.66 6.57
C THR A 143 -3.68 -9.16 5.55
N ILE A 144 -2.39 -9.35 5.84
CA ILE A 144 -1.30 -9.26 4.88
C ILE A 144 -0.78 -10.67 4.66
N GLY A 145 -0.77 -11.14 3.41
CA GLY A 145 -0.40 -12.52 3.17
C GLY A 145 0.21 -12.82 1.80
N ASN A 146 1.01 -13.88 1.75
CA ASN A 146 1.65 -14.38 0.54
C ASN A 146 2.53 -13.32 -0.16
N CYS A 147 3.00 -12.32 0.56
CA CYS A 147 3.83 -11.27 -0.02
C CYS A 147 5.30 -11.66 0.03
N ARG A 148 6.06 -11.15 -0.94
CA ARG A 148 7.47 -11.50 -1.07
C ARG A 148 8.31 -10.28 -1.42
N ALA A 149 9.42 -10.13 -0.71
CA ALA A 149 10.52 -9.23 -1.07
C ALA A 149 11.74 -10.04 -1.55
N ASP A 150 12.49 -9.53 -2.52
CA ASP A 150 13.72 -10.18 -2.92
C ASP A 150 14.83 -9.92 -1.90
N ASP A 151 14.80 -8.78 -1.20
CA ASP A 151 15.74 -8.46 -0.12
C ASP A 151 15.13 -8.64 1.25
N ASP A 152 14.70 -7.59 1.95
CA ASP A 152 14.31 -7.61 3.36
C ASP A 152 12.79 -7.35 3.56
N GLY A 153 12.22 -7.87 4.67
CA GLY A 153 10.85 -7.58 5.05
C GLY A 153 9.79 -8.15 4.12
N GLY A 154 9.60 -9.47 4.12
CA GLY A 154 8.67 -10.14 3.21
C GLY A 154 7.24 -9.58 3.18
N ALA A 155 6.76 -9.01 4.28
CA ALA A 155 5.54 -8.22 4.30
C ALA A 155 5.83 -6.74 4.54
N VAL A 156 6.56 -6.41 5.59
CA VAL A 156 6.77 -5.02 6.03
C VAL A 156 8.26 -4.75 6.24
N PHE A 157 8.73 -3.66 5.68
CA PHE A 157 10.04 -3.12 5.95
C PHE A 157 9.92 -1.76 6.62
N ILE A 158 10.72 -1.51 7.67
CA ILE A 158 10.65 -0.29 8.46
C ILE A 158 12.00 0.41 8.40
N LYS A 159 12.05 1.53 7.68
CA LYS A 159 13.25 2.37 7.57
C LYS A 159 13.50 3.15 8.85
N GLN A 160 14.71 3.66 8.99
CA GLN A 160 15.13 4.43 10.17
C GLN A 160 14.11 5.50 10.56
N ARG A 161 13.68 5.52 11.83
CA ARG A 161 12.60 6.39 12.37
C ARG A 161 11.20 6.13 11.80
N GLY A 162 11.01 5.11 10.97
CA GLY A 162 9.68 4.64 10.60
C GLY A 162 8.94 4.07 11.82
N TYR A 163 7.63 4.16 11.83
CA TYR A 163 6.80 3.69 12.93
C TYR A 163 5.77 2.68 12.43
N PHE A 164 5.81 1.48 12.97
CA PHE A 164 4.81 0.43 12.73
C PHE A 164 4.08 0.08 14.02
N GLU A 165 2.76 0.11 14.00
CA GLU A 165 1.90 -0.27 15.11
C GLU A 165 0.95 -1.39 14.67
N LEU A 166 1.07 -2.55 15.32
CA LEU A 166 0.23 -3.72 15.07
C LEU A 166 -0.75 -3.91 16.25
N ASN A 167 -1.97 -3.41 16.10
CA ASN A 167 -3.03 -3.51 17.10
C ASN A 167 -3.91 -4.75 16.89
N GLY A 168 -3.93 -5.28 15.66
CA GLY A 168 -4.73 -6.45 15.31
C GLY A 168 -4.49 -6.89 13.87
N GLY A 169 -5.15 -7.95 13.46
CA GLY A 169 -4.99 -8.54 12.13
C GLY A 169 -3.96 -9.67 12.10
N VAL A 170 -3.63 -10.11 10.90
CA VAL A 170 -2.73 -11.26 10.66
C VAL A 170 -1.74 -10.92 9.56
N ILE A 171 -0.47 -11.22 9.78
CA ILE A 171 0.59 -11.26 8.77
C ILE A 171 1.01 -12.73 8.62
N GLN A 172 0.90 -13.30 7.42
CA GLN A 172 1.12 -14.74 7.23
C GLN A 172 1.71 -15.06 5.85
N ASN A 173 2.47 -16.16 5.80
CA ASN A 173 2.99 -16.73 4.54
C ASN A 173 3.81 -15.73 3.71
N CYS A 174 4.44 -14.76 4.35
CA CYS A 174 5.32 -13.82 3.67
C CYS A 174 6.77 -14.29 3.73
N SER A 175 7.57 -13.89 2.77
CA SER A 175 8.97 -14.30 2.68
C SER A 175 9.86 -13.18 2.16
N ALA A 176 11.09 -13.16 2.64
CA ALA A 176 12.16 -12.29 2.17
C ALA A 176 13.35 -13.12 1.71
N GLY A 177 14.12 -12.60 0.77
CA GLY A 177 15.34 -13.25 0.31
C GLY A 177 16.46 -13.19 1.35
N ASN A 178 16.51 -12.12 2.16
CA ASN A 178 17.55 -11.90 3.17
C ASN A 178 16.97 -11.94 4.60
N ASN A 179 16.48 -10.81 5.14
CA ASN A 179 16.08 -10.72 6.54
C ASN A 179 14.59 -10.45 6.72
N GLY A 180 14.03 -10.88 7.86
CA GLY A 180 12.68 -10.54 8.25
C GLY A 180 11.60 -11.10 7.31
N GLY A 181 11.46 -12.42 7.23
CA GLY A 181 10.47 -13.06 6.34
C GLY A 181 9.05 -12.50 6.43
N ALA A 182 8.65 -11.91 7.57
CA ALA A 182 7.42 -11.13 7.70
C ALA A 182 7.73 -9.64 7.86
N VAL A 183 8.49 -9.26 8.88
CA VAL A 183 8.80 -7.86 9.21
C VAL A 183 10.30 -7.70 9.41
N ASN A 184 10.88 -6.66 8.81
CA ASN A 184 12.25 -6.23 9.06
C ASN A 184 12.28 -4.79 9.57
N ILE A 185 13.16 -4.49 10.51
CA ILE A 185 13.37 -3.16 11.08
C ILE A 185 14.83 -2.77 10.82
N TYR A 186 15.00 -1.76 9.99
CA TYR A 186 16.30 -1.17 9.71
C TYR A 186 16.57 -0.03 10.68
N GLY A 187 17.52 -0.25 11.61
CA GLY A 187 17.88 0.67 12.69
C GLY A 187 19.25 1.32 12.53
#